data_339c1d799440c95524aa137239796c33
#
_entry.id   339c1d799440c95524aa137239796c33
#
_cell.length_a   1.000
_cell.length_b   1.000
_cell.length_c   1.000
_cell.angle_alpha   90.00
_cell.angle_beta   90.00
_cell.angle_gamma   90.00
#
_symmetry.space_group_name_H-M   'P 1'
#
loop_
_entity.id
_entity.type
_entity.pdbx_description
1 polymer ?
#
loop_
_entity_poly.entity_id
_entity_poly.type
_entity_poly.pdbx_seq_one_letter_code
_entity_poly.pdbx_strand_id
1 'polypeptide(L)'
;MQTDEKEIIARILDGHVEDFGYFLERYSQETFAIVARLVPHQEDADELVQDAFVRAFNRLETFAGHASFSTWICRIAYTTTISWLRKRRIKYLSMEDLPKLTDTEVDETLDDESRIEELRRAIILLKPDEQTLITLYYYDNRPLSDIAYILDVEPNTLATRLHRIRRKLYLLMKHGTNI
;
A
#
# COMPACT_ATOMS: atom_id res chain seq x y z
N MET A 1 -12.30 -27.44 6.26
CA MET A 1 -12.76 -27.46 4.87
C MET A 1 -12.40 -26.10 4.28
N GLN A 2 -11.45 -26.08 3.34
CA GLN A 2 -11.09 -24.81 2.68
C GLN A 2 -12.20 -24.53 1.66
N THR A 3 -12.99 -23.52 1.92
CA THR A 3 -14.06 -23.10 0.99
C THR A 3 -13.38 -22.58 -0.27
N ASP A 4 -13.76 -23.11 -1.43
CA ASP A 4 -13.19 -22.66 -2.72
C ASP A 4 -13.73 -21.27 -3.03
N GLU A 5 -12.85 -20.26 -3.06
CA GLU A 5 -13.21 -18.87 -3.37
C GLU A 5 -13.88 -18.73 -4.72
N LYS A 6 -13.58 -19.62 -5.68
CA LYS A 6 -14.24 -19.63 -7.00
C LYS A 6 -15.71 -20.00 -6.89
N GLU A 7 -16.05 -20.95 -6.01
CA GLU A 7 -17.43 -21.35 -5.78
C GLU A 7 -18.21 -20.20 -5.11
N ILE A 8 -17.60 -19.52 -4.14
CA ILE A 8 -18.21 -18.34 -3.49
C ILE A 8 -18.46 -17.23 -4.52
N ILE A 9 -17.47 -16.93 -5.36
CA ILE A 9 -17.60 -15.91 -6.42
C ILE A 9 -18.75 -16.28 -7.37
N ALA A 10 -18.84 -17.54 -7.80
CA ALA A 10 -19.91 -18.01 -8.68
C ALA A 10 -21.29 -17.81 -8.03
N ARG A 11 -21.44 -18.13 -6.76
CA ARG A 11 -22.70 -17.93 -6.02
C ARG A 11 -23.08 -16.45 -5.89
N ILE A 12 -22.10 -15.57 -5.61
CA ILE A 12 -22.36 -14.12 -5.56
C ILE A 12 -22.86 -13.61 -6.92
N LEU A 13 -22.23 -14.06 -8.01
CA LEU A 13 -22.63 -13.69 -9.36
C LEU A 13 -23.99 -14.25 -9.76
N ASP A 14 -24.41 -15.36 -9.13
CA ASP A 14 -25.76 -15.97 -9.29
C ASP A 14 -26.82 -15.31 -8.37
N GLY A 15 -26.45 -14.25 -7.63
CA GLY A 15 -27.37 -13.44 -6.84
C GLY A 15 -27.28 -13.63 -5.31
N HIS A 16 -26.45 -14.53 -4.80
CA HIS A 16 -26.21 -14.71 -3.36
C HIS A 16 -25.22 -13.66 -2.82
N VAL A 17 -25.62 -12.39 -2.86
CA VAL A 17 -24.76 -11.24 -2.56
C VAL A 17 -24.22 -11.23 -1.13
N GLU A 18 -24.91 -11.85 -0.19
CA GLU A 18 -24.51 -12.01 1.22
C GLU A 18 -23.20 -12.80 1.38
N ASP A 19 -22.89 -13.70 0.44
CA ASP A 19 -21.65 -14.48 0.47
C ASP A 19 -20.40 -13.61 0.30
N PHE A 20 -20.55 -12.36 -0.17
CA PHE A 20 -19.43 -11.42 -0.24
C PHE A 20 -18.86 -11.07 1.14
N GLY A 21 -19.63 -11.27 2.21
CA GLY A 21 -19.19 -11.16 3.60
C GLY A 21 -17.94 -12.00 3.91
N TYR A 22 -17.80 -13.17 3.28
CA TYR A 22 -16.61 -14.01 3.39
C TYR A 22 -15.31 -13.27 3.03
N PHE A 23 -15.33 -12.51 1.94
CA PHE A 23 -14.17 -11.75 1.48
C PHE A 23 -13.86 -10.54 2.37
N LEU A 24 -14.90 -9.90 2.91
CA LEU A 24 -14.77 -8.83 3.90
C LEU A 24 -14.08 -9.35 5.16
N GLU A 25 -14.59 -10.44 5.76
CA GLU A 25 -14.02 -11.03 6.97
C GLU A 25 -12.56 -11.44 6.78
N ARG A 26 -12.25 -12.05 5.63
CA ARG A 26 -10.95 -12.65 5.38
C ARG A 26 -9.87 -11.64 5.02
N TYR A 27 -10.21 -10.57 4.27
CA TYR A 27 -9.22 -9.70 3.62
C TYR A 27 -9.25 -8.25 4.08
N SER A 28 -10.22 -7.81 4.91
CA SER A 28 -10.32 -6.41 5.35
C SER A 28 -9.09 -5.96 6.13
N GLN A 29 -8.59 -6.79 7.06
CA GLN A 29 -7.44 -6.45 7.89
C GLN A 29 -6.15 -6.31 7.08
N GLU A 30 -5.90 -7.22 6.15
CA GLU A 30 -4.74 -7.17 5.25
C GLU A 30 -4.81 -5.94 4.34
N THR A 31 -5.98 -5.69 3.76
CA THR A 31 -6.23 -4.53 2.91
C THR A 31 -6.06 -3.22 3.68
N PHE A 32 -6.59 -3.16 4.91
CA PHE A 32 -6.43 -2.01 5.81
C PHE A 32 -4.96 -1.75 6.13
N ALA A 33 -4.17 -2.79 6.44
CA ALA A 33 -2.76 -2.63 6.76
C ALA A 33 -1.96 -1.97 5.61
N ILE A 34 -2.31 -2.26 4.35
CA ILE A 34 -1.70 -1.63 3.18
C ILE A 34 -2.11 -0.15 3.08
N VAL A 35 -3.40 0.15 3.19
CA VAL A 35 -3.94 1.50 3.04
C VAL A 35 -3.46 2.42 4.17
N ALA A 36 -3.51 1.95 5.43
CA ALA A 36 -3.13 2.72 6.61
C ALA A 36 -1.65 3.17 6.61
N ARG A 37 -0.78 2.50 5.85
CA ARG A 37 0.62 2.93 5.67
C ARG A 37 0.79 4.04 4.63
N LEU A 38 -0.23 4.28 3.81
CA LEU A 38 -0.20 5.26 2.73
C LEU A 38 -0.89 6.57 3.09
N VAL A 39 -1.78 6.55 4.09
CA VAL A 39 -2.55 7.71 4.52
C VAL A 39 -2.25 8.06 5.97
N PRO A 40 -2.28 9.37 6.34
CA PRO A 40 -1.86 9.81 7.67
C PRO A 40 -2.90 9.52 8.77
N HIS A 41 -4.18 9.36 8.42
CA HIS A 41 -5.26 9.20 9.39
C HIS A 41 -5.96 7.86 9.21
N GLN A 42 -6.23 7.19 10.34
CA GLN A 42 -6.89 5.89 10.35
C GLN A 42 -8.31 5.95 9.76
N GLU A 43 -9.04 7.03 10.02
CA GLU A 43 -10.39 7.25 9.49
C GLU A 43 -10.41 7.29 7.95
N ASP A 44 -9.40 7.98 7.34
CA ASP A 44 -9.23 7.99 5.88
C ASP A 44 -8.95 6.56 5.36
N ALA A 45 -8.18 5.76 6.13
CA ALA A 45 -7.88 4.37 5.73
C ALA A 45 -9.12 3.48 5.78
N ASP A 46 -9.94 3.60 6.83
CA ASP A 46 -11.20 2.85 6.96
C ASP A 46 -12.15 3.16 5.80
N GLU A 47 -12.33 4.44 5.44
CA GLU A 47 -13.17 4.87 4.32
C GLU A 47 -12.64 4.31 2.98
N LEU A 48 -11.34 4.40 2.75
CA LEU A 48 -10.73 3.90 1.51
C LEU A 48 -10.80 2.39 1.37
N VAL A 49 -10.73 1.65 2.47
CA VAL A 49 -10.90 0.18 2.48
C VAL A 49 -12.35 -0.17 2.16
N GLN A 50 -13.32 0.51 2.77
CA GLN A 50 -14.74 0.32 2.43
C GLN A 50 -15.00 0.61 0.95
N ASP A 51 -14.51 1.74 0.43
CA ASP A 51 -14.59 2.08 -0.99
C ASP A 51 -13.98 1.01 -1.89
N ALA A 52 -12.83 0.44 -1.48
CA ALA A 52 -12.18 -0.62 -2.24
C ALA A 52 -13.02 -1.89 -2.31
N PHE A 53 -13.64 -2.31 -1.20
CA PHE A 53 -14.52 -3.49 -1.19
C PHE A 53 -15.82 -3.26 -1.97
N VAL A 54 -16.43 -2.07 -1.88
CA VAL A 54 -17.58 -1.71 -2.71
C VAL A 54 -17.23 -1.77 -4.20
N ARG A 55 -16.07 -1.25 -4.59
CA ARG A 55 -15.58 -1.34 -5.98
C ARG A 55 -15.28 -2.78 -6.40
N ALA A 56 -14.72 -3.59 -5.50
CA ALA A 56 -14.48 -5.00 -5.75
C ALA A 56 -15.79 -5.75 -5.98
N PHE A 57 -16.79 -5.55 -5.14
CA PHE A 57 -18.12 -6.13 -5.31
C PHE A 57 -18.71 -5.76 -6.68
N ASN A 58 -18.75 -4.46 -7.02
CA ASN A 58 -19.28 -3.96 -8.28
C ASN A 58 -18.51 -4.42 -9.53
N ARG A 59 -17.30 -4.95 -9.36
CA ARG A 59 -16.43 -5.43 -10.46
C ARG A 59 -16.13 -6.92 -10.35
N LEU A 60 -16.82 -7.65 -9.49
CA LEU A 60 -16.53 -9.06 -9.22
C LEU A 60 -16.59 -9.92 -10.50
N GLU A 61 -17.51 -9.60 -11.41
CA GLU A 61 -17.61 -10.22 -12.73
C GLU A 61 -16.34 -10.10 -13.58
N THR A 62 -15.51 -9.08 -13.32
CA THR A 62 -14.23 -8.86 -14.03
C THR A 62 -13.06 -9.62 -13.42
N PHE A 63 -13.27 -10.30 -12.28
CA PHE A 63 -12.24 -11.09 -11.64
C PHE A 63 -11.95 -12.35 -12.42
N ALA A 64 -10.94 -12.30 -13.28
CA ALA A 64 -10.58 -13.41 -14.18
C ALA A 64 -9.71 -14.51 -13.53
N GLY A 65 -9.37 -14.39 -12.22
CA GLY A 65 -8.55 -15.38 -11.54
C GLY A 65 -7.06 -15.43 -11.96
N HIS A 66 -6.55 -14.38 -12.63
CA HIS A 66 -5.13 -14.27 -12.99
C HIS A 66 -4.20 -14.05 -11.76
N ALA A 67 -4.76 -13.61 -10.65
CA ALA A 67 -4.12 -13.48 -9.35
C ALA A 67 -5.06 -14.02 -8.28
N SER A 68 -4.59 -14.17 -7.03
CA SER A 68 -5.46 -14.48 -5.90
C SER A 68 -6.45 -13.32 -5.64
N PHE A 69 -7.58 -13.61 -4.99
CA PHE A 69 -8.53 -12.56 -4.61
C PHE A 69 -7.86 -11.52 -3.69
N SER A 70 -7.00 -11.95 -2.76
CA SER A 70 -6.19 -11.08 -1.92
C SER A 70 -5.35 -10.08 -2.76
N THR A 71 -4.64 -10.57 -3.78
CA THR A 71 -3.83 -9.71 -4.65
C THR A 71 -4.68 -8.75 -5.47
N TRP A 72 -5.85 -9.21 -5.95
CA TRP A 72 -6.77 -8.39 -6.72
C TRP A 72 -7.43 -7.29 -5.89
N ILE A 73 -7.91 -7.57 -4.67
CA ILE A 73 -8.48 -6.54 -3.78
C ILE A 73 -7.41 -5.54 -3.33
N CYS A 74 -6.17 -5.99 -3.07
CA CYS A 74 -5.05 -5.11 -2.76
C CYS A 74 -4.75 -4.13 -3.91
N ARG A 75 -4.84 -4.56 -5.17
CA ARG A 75 -4.70 -3.68 -6.34
C ARG A 75 -5.81 -2.63 -6.39
N ILE A 76 -7.06 -3.02 -6.11
CA ILE A 76 -8.19 -2.09 -6.07
C ILE A 76 -7.99 -1.06 -4.96
N ALA A 77 -7.62 -1.50 -3.76
CA ALA A 77 -7.36 -0.63 -2.61
C ALA A 77 -6.19 0.33 -2.88
N TYR A 78 -5.08 -0.18 -3.42
CA TYR A 78 -3.93 0.65 -3.81
C TYR A 78 -4.32 1.73 -4.81
N THR A 79 -4.97 1.36 -5.91
CA THR A 79 -5.36 2.31 -6.97
C THR A 79 -6.37 3.34 -6.47
N THR A 80 -7.28 2.95 -5.57
CA THR A 80 -8.24 3.84 -4.90
C THR A 80 -7.49 4.84 -4.03
N THR A 81 -6.56 4.37 -3.19
CA THR A 81 -5.76 5.21 -2.29
C THR A 81 -4.87 6.19 -3.05
N ILE A 82 -4.15 5.73 -4.08
CA ILE A 82 -3.29 6.61 -4.91
C ILE A 82 -4.12 7.69 -5.63
N SER A 83 -5.31 7.32 -6.12
CA SER A 83 -6.22 8.29 -6.75
C SER A 83 -6.71 9.34 -5.76
N TRP A 84 -7.02 8.94 -4.53
CA TRP A 84 -7.41 9.82 -3.43
C TRP A 84 -6.26 10.75 -3.01
N LEU A 85 -5.05 10.23 -2.82
CA LEU A 85 -3.84 11.01 -2.50
C LEU A 85 -3.54 12.04 -3.59
N ARG A 86 -3.67 11.67 -4.86
CA ARG A 86 -3.46 12.57 -5.99
C ARG A 86 -4.45 13.73 -5.99
N LYS A 87 -5.74 13.46 -5.75
CA LYS A 87 -6.78 14.50 -5.64
C LYS A 87 -6.50 15.44 -4.46
N ARG A 88 -6.10 14.89 -3.32
CA ARG A 88 -5.79 15.67 -2.11
C ARG A 88 -4.55 16.55 -2.33
N ARG A 89 -3.48 16.02 -2.94
CA ARG A 89 -2.27 16.79 -3.29
C ARG A 89 -2.57 17.96 -4.22
N ILE A 90 -3.43 17.81 -5.20
CA ILE A 90 -3.87 18.92 -6.07
C ILE A 90 -4.58 20.00 -5.26
N LYS A 91 -5.39 19.62 -4.28
CA LYS A 91 -6.08 20.54 -3.37
C LYS A 91 -5.12 21.26 -2.40
N TYR A 92 -4.04 20.60 -1.96
CA TYR A 92 -3.02 21.17 -1.07
C TYR A 92 -1.97 22.01 -1.78
N LEU A 93 -1.67 21.78 -3.06
CA LEU A 93 -0.77 22.61 -3.85
C LEU A 93 -1.35 24.01 -4.13
N SER A 94 -2.66 24.21 -3.90
CA SER A 94 -3.32 25.53 -3.88
C SER A 94 -3.32 26.20 -2.49
N MET A 95 -2.78 25.57 -1.46
CA MET A 95 -2.59 26.12 -0.11
C MET A 95 -1.17 25.77 0.33
N GLU A 96 -0.32 26.79 0.39
CA GLU A 96 1.06 26.70 0.91
C GLU A 96 1.04 26.17 2.34
N ASP A 97 1.54 24.93 2.55
CA ASP A 97 2.18 24.50 3.80
C ASP A 97 2.80 23.10 3.57
N LEU A 98 4.05 23.12 3.08
CA LEU A 98 4.94 21.98 3.23
C LEU A 98 5.50 22.04 4.67
N PRO A 99 5.44 20.99 5.48
CA PRO A 99 6.10 20.99 6.77
C PRO A 99 7.60 21.19 6.56
N LYS A 100 8.13 22.28 7.12
CA LYS A 100 9.58 22.52 7.18
C LYS A 100 10.18 21.50 8.13
N LEU A 101 11.03 20.65 7.60
CA LEU A 101 11.85 19.72 8.38
C LEU A 101 12.90 20.54 9.15
N THR A 102 12.93 20.38 10.47
CA THR A 102 13.93 20.98 11.34
C THR A 102 15.21 20.16 11.32
N ASP A 103 16.34 20.83 11.16
CA ASP A 103 17.69 20.25 11.23
C ASP A 103 17.93 19.60 12.60
N THR A 104 18.27 18.32 12.60
CA THR A 104 18.80 17.64 13.78
C THR A 104 20.15 17.04 13.39
N GLU A 105 21.21 17.40 14.13
CA GLU A 105 22.55 16.86 13.95
C GLU A 105 22.57 15.36 14.23
N VAL A 106 23.27 14.61 13.38
CA VAL A 106 23.38 13.16 13.46
C VAL A 106 24.55 12.79 14.37
N ASP A 107 24.25 12.13 15.48
CA ASP A 107 25.26 11.50 16.35
C ASP A 107 25.62 10.10 15.80
N GLU A 108 26.91 9.83 15.58
CA GLU A 108 27.40 8.56 15.00
C GLU A 108 27.30 7.35 15.96
N THR A 109 26.81 7.53 17.17
CA THR A 109 26.70 6.48 18.21
C THR A 109 25.27 6.03 18.45
N LEU A 110 24.47 5.92 17.39
CA LEU A 110 23.07 5.51 17.52
C LEU A 110 22.94 4.03 17.89
N ASP A 111 22.15 3.76 18.92
CA ASP A 111 21.68 2.42 19.26
C ASP A 111 20.68 1.89 18.19
N ASP A 112 20.32 0.62 18.29
CA ASP A 112 19.43 0.00 17.31
C ASP A 112 18.03 0.67 17.27
N GLU A 113 17.58 1.24 18.38
CA GLU A 113 16.30 1.93 18.50
C GLU A 113 16.28 3.27 17.72
N SER A 114 17.36 4.02 17.82
CA SER A 114 17.58 5.26 17.06
C SER A 114 17.66 5.00 15.55
N ARG A 115 18.32 3.92 15.14
CA ARG A 115 18.40 3.52 13.72
C ARG A 115 17.03 3.12 13.15
N ILE A 116 16.19 2.46 13.96
CA ILE A 116 14.82 2.11 13.54
C ILE A 116 13.99 3.38 13.35
N GLU A 117 14.12 4.36 14.22
CA GLU A 117 13.40 5.62 14.10
C GLU A 117 13.87 6.46 12.89
N GLU A 118 15.18 6.49 12.60
CA GLU A 118 15.70 7.10 11.38
C GLU A 118 15.15 6.42 10.12
N LEU A 119 15.10 5.08 10.11
CA LEU A 119 14.53 4.34 9.00
C LEU A 119 13.05 4.66 8.81
N ARG A 120 12.27 4.77 9.88
CA ARG A 120 10.85 5.17 9.83
C ARG A 120 10.69 6.55 9.20
N ARG A 121 11.49 7.52 9.64
CA ARG A 121 11.50 8.88 9.06
C ARG A 121 11.86 8.86 7.58
N ALA A 122 12.90 8.10 7.21
CA ALA A 122 13.33 7.97 5.82
C ALA A 122 12.24 7.33 4.93
N ILE A 123 11.48 6.35 5.45
CA ILE A 123 10.38 5.72 4.72
C ILE A 123 9.25 6.73 4.45
N ILE A 124 8.91 7.60 5.40
CA ILE A 124 7.88 8.64 5.23
C ILE A 124 8.23 9.61 4.09
N LEU A 125 9.53 9.85 3.84
CA LEU A 125 10.01 10.73 2.77
C LEU A 125 10.02 10.06 1.38
N LEU A 126 9.74 8.77 1.29
CA LEU A 126 9.58 8.09 0.01
C LEU A 126 8.28 8.52 -0.69
N LYS A 127 8.26 8.37 -2.02
CA LYS A 127 7.01 8.53 -2.78
C LYS A 127 6.02 7.42 -2.40
N PRO A 128 4.70 7.64 -2.52
CA PRO A 128 3.69 6.64 -2.16
C PRO A 128 3.88 5.28 -2.84
N ASP A 129 4.26 5.23 -4.11
CA ASP A 129 4.56 4.00 -4.84
C ASP A 129 5.83 3.29 -4.34
N GLU A 130 6.85 4.06 -3.90
CA GLU A 130 8.07 3.54 -3.27
C GLU A 130 7.75 2.95 -1.89
N GLN A 131 6.94 3.65 -1.08
CA GLN A 131 6.48 3.17 0.23
C GLN A 131 5.68 1.88 0.10
N THR A 132 4.74 1.82 -0.86
CA THR A 132 3.95 0.62 -1.13
C THR A 132 4.84 -0.55 -1.52
N LEU A 133 5.82 -0.34 -2.40
CA LEU A 133 6.74 -1.40 -2.82
C LEU A 133 7.54 -1.97 -1.62
N ILE A 134 8.05 -1.11 -0.75
CA ILE A 134 8.77 -1.53 0.47
C ILE A 134 7.84 -2.30 1.42
N THR A 135 6.63 -1.82 1.62
CA THR A 135 5.61 -2.46 2.46
C THR A 135 5.29 -3.87 1.97
N LEU A 136 4.87 -3.99 0.72
CA LEU A 136 4.47 -5.27 0.13
C LEU A 136 5.61 -6.29 0.12
N TYR A 137 6.85 -5.83 -0.10
CA TYR A 137 8.00 -6.70 -0.19
C TYR A 137 8.56 -7.13 1.17
N TYR A 138 8.76 -6.19 2.11
CA TYR A 138 9.43 -6.47 3.39
C TYR A 138 8.50 -6.78 4.55
N TYR A 139 7.31 -6.17 4.59
CA TYR A 139 6.37 -6.39 5.68
C TYR A 139 5.36 -7.50 5.37
N ASP A 140 4.84 -7.51 4.14
CA ASP A 140 3.81 -8.46 3.75
C ASP A 140 4.39 -9.70 3.05
N ASN A 141 5.73 -9.75 2.84
CA ASN A 141 6.44 -10.88 2.20
C ASN A 141 5.81 -11.34 0.88
N ARG A 142 5.24 -10.42 0.10
CA ARG A 142 4.59 -10.77 -1.16
C ARG A 142 5.60 -11.10 -2.25
N PRO A 143 5.32 -12.09 -3.09
CA PRO A 143 6.15 -12.38 -4.26
C PRO A 143 6.15 -11.19 -5.23
N LEU A 144 7.26 -11.00 -5.95
CA LEU A 144 7.40 -9.88 -6.89
C LEU A 144 6.35 -9.88 -8.00
N SER A 145 5.83 -11.05 -8.40
CA SER A 145 4.73 -11.17 -9.35
C SER A 145 3.46 -10.48 -8.86
N ASP A 146 3.11 -10.70 -7.59
CA ASP A 146 1.92 -10.11 -6.98
C ASP A 146 2.08 -8.60 -6.81
N ILE A 147 3.29 -8.17 -6.38
CA ILE A 147 3.61 -6.76 -6.27
C ILE A 147 3.53 -6.06 -7.63
N ALA A 148 4.03 -6.70 -8.69
CA ALA A 148 3.92 -6.20 -10.06
C ALA A 148 2.46 -6.01 -10.49
N TYR A 149 1.62 -6.99 -10.17
CA TYR A 149 0.19 -6.91 -10.44
C TYR A 149 -0.48 -5.78 -9.66
N ILE A 150 -0.19 -5.63 -8.35
CA ILE A 150 -0.77 -4.59 -7.49
C ILE A 150 -0.37 -3.19 -7.98
N LEU A 151 0.92 -2.98 -8.29
CA LEU A 151 1.47 -1.68 -8.69
C LEU A 151 1.27 -1.35 -10.17
N ASP A 152 0.75 -2.30 -10.97
CA ASP A 152 0.58 -2.17 -12.42
C ASP A 152 1.89 -1.87 -13.16
N VAL A 153 2.91 -2.68 -12.88
CA VAL A 153 4.26 -2.55 -13.44
C VAL A 153 4.82 -3.88 -13.91
N GLU A 154 5.77 -3.83 -14.84
CA GLU A 154 6.47 -5.04 -15.28
C GLU A 154 7.32 -5.64 -14.14
N PRO A 155 7.27 -6.96 -13.88
CA PRO A 155 8.01 -7.62 -12.80
C PRO A 155 9.52 -7.34 -12.84
N ASN A 156 10.12 -7.32 -14.02
CA ASN A 156 11.56 -7.12 -14.21
C ASN A 156 12.04 -5.72 -13.74
N THR A 157 11.12 -4.75 -13.62
CA THR A 157 11.46 -3.41 -13.15
C THR A 157 11.55 -3.32 -11.63
N LEU A 158 10.91 -4.24 -10.90
CA LEU A 158 10.80 -4.17 -9.43
C LEU A 158 12.14 -4.35 -8.72
N ALA A 159 12.97 -5.29 -9.16
CA ALA A 159 14.30 -5.49 -8.57
C ALA A 159 15.16 -4.22 -8.66
N THR A 160 15.13 -3.55 -9.81
CA THR A 160 15.83 -2.28 -10.02
C THR A 160 15.24 -1.16 -9.17
N ARG A 161 13.88 -1.09 -9.04
CA ARG A 161 13.21 -0.12 -8.18
C ARG A 161 13.58 -0.34 -6.72
N LEU A 162 13.54 -1.58 -6.21
CA LEU A 162 13.95 -1.93 -4.85
C LEU A 162 15.41 -1.53 -4.58
N HIS A 163 16.32 -1.79 -5.52
CA HIS A 163 17.71 -1.37 -5.38
C HIS A 163 17.84 0.16 -5.25
N ARG A 164 17.13 0.92 -6.09
CA ARG A 164 17.15 2.39 -6.03
C ARG A 164 16.54 2.92 -4.73
N ILE A 165 15.47 2.31 -4.24
CA ILE A 165 14.83 2.70 -2.98
C ILE A 165 15.76 2.43 -1.80
N ARG A 166 16.42 1.26 -1.74
CA ARG A 166 17.41 0.95 -0.69
C ARG A 166 18.52 1.99 -0.66
N ARG A 167 19.07 2.36 -1.83
CA ARG A 167 20.09 3.39 -1.93
C ARG A 167 19.58 4.75 -1.46
N LYS A 168 18.35 5.11 -1.81
CA LYS A 168 17.71 6.35 -1.37
C LYS A 168 17.51 6.37 0.15
N LEU A 169 17.01 5.28 0.74
CA LEU A 169 16.86 5.15 2.20
C LEU A 169 18.20 5.28 2.90
N TYR A 170 19.24 4.60 2.41
CA TYR A 170 20.59 4.71 2.97
C TYR A 170 21.11 6.16 2.96
N LEU A 171 20.91 6.89 1.86
CA LEU A 171 21.32 8.30 1.77
C LEU A 171 20.49 9.19 2.72
N LEU A 172 19.18 8.98 2.83
CA LEU A 172 18.32 9.72 3.75
C LEU A 172 18.72 9.49 5.21
N MET A 173 19.07 8.25 5.58
CA MET A 173 19.55 7.94 6.93
C MET A 173 20.94 8.51 7.22
N LYS A 174 21.87 8.47 6.23
CA LYS A 174 23.25 8.93 6.43
C LYS A 174 23.39 10.46 6.49
N HIS A 175 22.55 11.19 5.80
CA HIS A 175 22.71 12.65 5.66
C HIS A 175 21.72 13.44 6.52
N GLY A 176 20.94 12.74 7.38
CA GLY A 176 19.86 13.40 8.08
C GLY A 176 19.09 14.32 7.12
N THR A 177 17.90 14.60 7.27
CA THR A 177 16.98 15.33 6.39
C THR A 177 17.49 16.68 5.77
N ASN A 178 18.68 16.71 5.23
CA ASN A 178 19.18 17.82 4.41
C ASN A 178 18.80 17.58 2.93
N ILE A 179 17.50 17.74 2.62
CA ILE A 179 17.00 18.02 1.25
C ILE A 179 15.82 18.98 1.37
#